data_87dfe86d836b9b637a9047b3f4c48f75
#
_entry.id   87dfe86d836b9b637a9047b3f4c48f75
#
_cell.length_a   1.000
_cell.length_b   1.000
_cell.length_c   1.000
_cell.angle_alpha   90.00
_cell.angle_beta   90.00
_cell.angle_gamma   90.00
#
_symmetry.space_group_name_H-M   'P 1'
#
loop_
_entity.id
_entity.type
_entity.pdbx_description
1 polymer ?
#
loop_
_entity_poly.entity_id
_entity_poly.type
_entity_poly.pdbx_seq_one_letter_code
_entity_poly.pdbx_strand_id
1 'polypeptide(L)'
;MSIIDDSHLTDEVINSAFEGTNFGRTDFRTILAETVLKRASGYHSGWTATTICMRLGLLSEKNQSATKLGLTFAFHHYYRQSVRDALMPKQELAA
;
A
#
# COMPACT_ATOMS: atom_id res chain seq x y z
N MET A 1 -11.52 7.08 -20.17
CA MET A 1 -10.53 7.09 -19.09
C MET A 1 -10.07 5.67 -18.81
N SER A 2 -8.79 5.46 -18.79
CA SER A 2 -8.26 4.12 -18.49
C SER A 2 -8.14 3.95 -16.97
N ILE A 3 -8.49 2.76 -16.52
CA ILE A 3 -8.36 2.38 -15.11
C ILE A 3 -6.97 1.82 -14.90
N ILE A 4 -6.27 2.32 -13.90
CA ILE A 4 -4.97 1.79 -13.54
C ILE A 4 -5.17 0.42 -12.91
N ASP A 5 -4.52 -0.59 -13.46
CA ASP A 5 -4.65 -1.97 -13.00
C ASP A 5 -3.49 -2.32 -12.07
N ASP A 6 -3.81 -2.64 -10.83
CA ASP A 6 -2.82 -3.05 -9.85
C ASP A 6 -2.87 -4.55 -9.57
N SER A 7 -3.55 -5.32 -10.41
CA SER A 7 -3.74 -6.76 -10.18
C SER A 7 -2.43 -7.54 -10.24
N HIS A 8 -1.39 -6.99 -10.87
CA HIS A 8 -0.08 -7.62 -10.89
C HIS A 8 0.63 -7.56 -9.54
N LEU A 9 0.14 -6.73 -8.63
CA LEU A 9 0.72 -6.60 -7.28
C LEU A 9 0.10 -7.64 -6.36
N THR A 10 0.41 -8.89 -6.64
CA THR A 10 -0.08 -10.02 -5.85
C THR A 10 0.68 -10.10 -4.52
N ASP A 11 0.15 -10.89 -3.59
CA ASP A 11 0.84 -11.09 -2.32
C ASP A 11 2.22 -11.71 -2.52
N GLU A 12 2.36 -12.59 -3.52
CA GLU A 12 3.65 -13.20 -3.82
C GLU A 12 4.67 -12.15 -4.27
N VAL A 13 4.26 -11.24 -5.16
CA VAL A 13 5.12 -10.17 -5.65
C VAL A 13 5.53 -9.26 -4.48
N ILE A 14 4.56 -8.90 -3.64
CA ILE A 14 4.83 -8.02 -2.51
C ILE A 14 5.74 -8.69 -1.50
N ASN A 15 5.47 -9.95 -1.16
CA ASN A 15 6.30 -10.68 -0.21
C ASN A 15 7.74 -10.80 -0.72
N SER A 16 7.90 -11.06 -2.02
CA SER A 16 9.24 -11.13 -2.62
C SER A 16 9.99 -9.80 -2.51
N ALA A 17 9.28 -8.69 -2.66
CA ALA A 17 9.89 -7.38 -2.56
C ALA A 17 10.40 -7.07 -1.15
N PHE A 18 9.80 -7.68 -0.13
CA PHE A 18 10.21 -7.50 1.26
C PHE A 18 11.22 -8.55 1.72
N GLU A 19 11.59 -9.48 0.85
CA GLU A 19 12.53 -10.53 1.20
C GLU A 19 13.85 -9.92 1.65
N GLY A 20 14.40 -10.43 2.75
CA GLY A 20 15.64 -9.92 3.30
C GLY A 20 15.49 -8.68 4.18
N THR A 21 14.28 -8.15 4.33
CA THR A 21 14.03 -7.02 5.21
C THR A 21 13.54 -7.51 6.57
N ASN A 22 13.60 -6.62 7.56
CA ASN A 22 13.16 -6.96 8.92
C ASN A 22 12.31 -5.81 9.46
N PHE A 23 11.02 -5.85 9.17
CA PHE A 23 10.09 -4.83 9.63
C PHE A 23 9.42 -5.18 10.94
N GLY A 24 9.55 -6.43 11.39
CA GLY A 24 8.81 -6.89 12.56
C GLY A 24 7.30 -6.97 12.33
N ARG A 25 6.86 -6.86 11.09
CA ARG A 25 5.45 -6.93 10.69
C ARG A 25 5.34 -7.82 9.46
N THR A 26 4.16 -8.39 9.26
CA THR A 26 3.88 -9.23 8.09
C THR A 26 2.82 -8.63 7.17
N ASP A 27 2.21 -7.52 7.56
CA ASP A 27 1.18 -6.83 6.77
C ASP A 27 1.83 -5.92 5.72
N PHE A 28 2.60 -6.51 4.83
CA PHE A 28 3.41 -5.77 3.86
C PHE A 28 2.59 -4.90 2.93
N ARG A 29 1.41 -5.37 2.53
CA ARG A 29 0.53 -4.58 1.67
C ARG A 29 0.10 -3.30 2.37
N THR A 30 -0.19 -3.37 3.66
CA THR A 30 -0.53 -2.20 4.46
C THR A 30 0.66 -1.25 4.58
N ILE A 31 1.86 -1.79 4.78
CA ILE A 31 3.07 -0.97 4.85
C ILE A 31 3.25 -0.16 3.56
N LEU A 32 3.05 -0.81 2.42
CA LEU A 32 3.17 -0.12 1.12
C LEU A 32 2.11 0.97 0.98
N ALA A 33 0.87 0.67 1.33
CA ALA A 33 -0.22 1.66 1.23
C ALA A 33 0.04 2.85 2.14
N GLU A 34 0.47 2.59 3.38
CA GLU A 34 0.82 3.66 4.31
C GLU A 34 1.96 4.53 3.77
N THR A 35 2.98 3.90 3.19
CA THR A 35 4.13 4.62 2.64
C THR A 35 3.70 5.53 1.50
N VAL A 36 2.86 5.03 0.60
CA VAL A 36 2.34 5.83 -0.51
C VAL A 36 1.58 7.04 0.02
N LEU A 37 0.69 6.83 0.99
CA LEU A 37 -0.12 7.93 1.53
C LEU A 37 0.72 8.95 2.28
N LYS A 38 1.73 8.50 3.02
CA LYS A 38 2.64 9.42 3.69
C LYS A 38 3.34 10.31 2.68
N ARG A 39 3.87 9.72 1.61
CA ARG A 39 4.56 10.50 0.58
C ARG A 39 3.59 11.42 -0.15
N ALA A 40 2.37 10.96 -0.43
CA ALA A 40 1.36 11.79 -1.08
C ALA A 40 0.98 13.00 -0.23
N SER A 41 1.07 12.86 1.09
CA SER A 41 0.72 13.92 2.03
C SER A 41 1.93 14.77 2.45
N GLY A 42 3.10 14.52 1.88
CA GLY A 42 4.30 15.30 2.17
C GLY A 42 5.09 14.84 3.37
N TYR A 43 4.73 13.70 3.98
CA TYR A 43 5.47 13.17 5.11
C TYR A 43 6.59 12.25 4.64
N HIS A 44 7.60 12.11 5.46
CA HIS A 44 8.70 11.19 5.21
C HIS A 44 8.32 9.76 5.62
N SER A 45 8.93 8.80 4.95
CA SER A 45 8.78 7.40 5.29
C SER A 45 10.17 6.76 5.35
N GLY A 46 10.25 5.59 5.97
CA GLY A 46 11.52 4.88 6.07
C GLY A 46 12.11 4.56 4.70
N TRP A 47 13.43 4.58 4.61
CA TRP A 47 14.12 4.40 3.34
C TRP A 47 13.80 3.06 2.68
N THR A 48 13.77 1.97 3.47
CA THR A 48 13.52 0.65 2.92
C THR A 48 12.13 0.56 2.29
N ALA A 49 11.11 1.02 3.01
CA ALA A 49 9.74 1.01 2.48
C ALA A 49 9.62 1.89 1.26
N THR A 50 10.25 3.06 1.27
CA THR A 50 10.24 3.97 0.13
C THR A 50 10.89 3.32 -1.09
N THR A 51 12.03 2.66 -0.89
CA THR A 51 12.75 1.98 -1.97
C THR A 51 11.90 0.87 -2.58
N ILE A 52 11.23 0.08 -1.75
CA ILE A 52 10.37 -1.00 -2.23
C ILE A 52 9.23 -0.41 -3.04
N CYS A 53 8.62 0.67 -2.56
CA CYS A 53 7.55 1.34 -3.30
C CYS A 53 8.03 1.83 -4.67
N MET A 54 9.24 2.38 -4.73
CA MET A 54 9.80 2.82 -6.01
C MET A 54 10.01 1.65 -6.96
N ARG A 55 10.51 0.53 -6.46
CA ARG A 55 10.72 -0.67 -7.27
C ARG A 55 9.42 -1.21 -7.84
N LEU A 56 8.34 -1.13 -7.08
CA LEU A 56 7.04 -1.62 -7.50
C LEU A 56 6.26 -0.59 -8.31
N GLY A 57 6.82 0.58 -8.55
CA GLY A 57 6.17 1.62 -9.32
C GLY A 57 5.12 2.41 -8.56
N LEU A 58 5.07 2.26 -7.23
CA LEU A 58 4.11 2.96 -6.40
C LEU A 58 4.55 4.39 -6.08
N LEU A 59 5.85 4.65 -6.11
CA LEU A 59 6.43 5.97 -5.95
C LEU A 59 7.36 6.26 -7.12
N SER A 60 7.49 7.53 -7.47
CA SER A 60 8.38 7.96 -8.54
C SER A 60 9.83 7.87 -8.07
N GLU A 61 10.69 7.34 -8.93
CA GLU A 61 12.13 7.28 -8.63
C GLU A 61 12.78 8.65 -8.63
N LYS A 62 12.18 9.61 -9.31
CA LYS A 62 12.77 10.95 -9.42
C LYS A 62 12.63 11.77 -8.14
N ASN A 63 11.41 11.79 -7.58
CA ASN A 63 11.11 12.66 -6.45
C ASN A 63 10.35 11.97 -5.34
N GLN A 64 10.20 10.66 -5.43
CA GLN A 64 9.52 9.83 -4.42
C GLN A 64 8.06 10.23 -4.20
N SER A 65 7.45 10.91 -5.17
CA SER A 65 6.04 11.25 -5.07
C SER A 65 5.19 10.05 -5.47
N ALA A 66 3.94 10.03 -4.99
CA ALA A 66 3.02 8.94 -5.30
C ALA A 66 2.67 8.94 -6.79
N THR A 67 2.76 7.76 -7.40
CA THR A 67 2.33 7.57 -8.79
C THR A 67 0.83 7.29 -8.83
N LYS A 68 0.25 7.31 -10.03
CA LYS A 68 -1.15 6.90 -10.18
C LYS A 68 -1.36 5.47 -9.73
N LEU A 69 -0.40 4.59 -10.07
CA LEU A 69 -0.46 3.20 -9.60
C LEU A 69 -0.42 3.14 -8.08
N GLY A 70 0.46 3.92 -7.46
CA GLY A 70 0.57 3.94 -6.00
C GLY A 70 -0.72 4.40 -5.33
N LEU A 71 -1.31 5.48 -5.83
CA LEU A 71 -2.56 5.99 -5.28
C LEU A 71 -3.70 5.01 -5.47
N THR A 72 -3.77 4.36 -6.64
CA THR A 72 -4.77 3.34 -6.92
C THR A 72 -4.60 2.15 -5.98
N PHE A 73 -3.37 1.70 -5.78
CA PHE A 73 -3.08 0.60 -4.87
C PHE A 73 -3.53 0.92 -3.44
N ALA A 74 -3.18 2.11 -2.95
CA ALA A 74 -3.55 2.53 -1.59
C ALA A 74 -5.05 2.67 -1.44
N PHE A 75 -5.71 3.26 -2.45
CA PHE A 75 -7.16 3.39 -2.46
C PHE A 75 -7.83 2.02 -2.39
N HIS A 76 -7.40 1.09 -3.23
CA HIS A 76 -7.99 -0.26 -3.24
C HIS A 76 -7.80 -0.96 -1.91
N HIS A 77 -6.62 -0.82 -1.32
CA HIS A 77 -6.35 -1.46 -0.03
C HIS A 77 -7.30 -0.96 1.05
N TYR A 78 -7.39 0.36 1.21
CA TYR A 78 -8.20 0.93 2.28
C TYR A 78 -9.68 0.89 1.96
N TYR A 79 -10.05 1.03 0.70
CA TYR A 79 -11.45 0.94 0.30
C TYR A 79 -12.00 -0.46 0.56
N ARG A 80 -11.26 -1.48 0.18
CA ARG A 80 -11.69 -2.87 0.41
C ARG A 80 -11.84 -3.14 1.89
N GLN A 81 -10.92 -2.62 2.69
CA GLN A 81 -11.01 -2.79 4.14
C GLN A 81 -12.22 -2.06 4.71
N SER A 82 -12.46 -0.83 4.26
CA SER A 82 -13.62 -0.07 4.72
C SER A 82 -14.93 -0.74 4.37
N VAL A 83 -15.03 -1.28 3.16
CA VAL A 83 -16.23 -2.01 2.74
C VAL A 83 -16.40 -3.27 3.60
N ARG A 84 -15.33 -4.00 3.83
CA ARG A 84 -15.38 -5.19 4.68
C ARG A 84 -15.86 -4.84 6.08
N ASP A 85 -15.31 -3.78 6.67
CA ASP A 85 -15.70 -3.35 8.00
C ASP A 85 -17.17 -2.94 8.05
N ALA A 86 -17.65 -2.27 7.00
CA ALA A 86 -19.02 -1.85 6.93
C ALA A 86 -20.00 -3.02 6.79
N LEU A 87 -19.54 -4.13 6.21
CA LEU A 87 -20.36 -5.32 6.02
C LEU A 87 -20.28 -6.29 7.20
N MET A 88 -19.39 -6.06 8.15
CA MET A 88 -19.30 -6.91 9.32
C MET A 88 -20.49 -6.69 10.24
N PRO A 89 -20.93 -7.74 10.97
CA PRO A 89 -22.06 -7.60 11.88
C PRO A 89 -21.79 -6.51 12.93
N LYS A 90 -22.78 -5.67 13.14
CA LYS A 90 -22.65 -4.55 14.06
C LYS A 90 -22.46 -4.98 15.50
N GLN A 91 -22.95 -6.16 15.86
CA GLN A 91 -22.78 -6.66 17.22
C GLN A 91 -21.31 -6.83 17.58
N GLU A 92 -20.45 -7.00 16.59
CA GLU A 92 -19.02 -7.09 16.85
C GLU A 92 -18.47 -5.75 17.34
N LEU A 93 -19.07 -4.67 16.88
CA LEU A 93 -18.68 -3.34 17.29
C LEU A 93 -19.33 -2.93 18.59
N ALA A 94 -20.51 -3.46 18.84
CA ALA A 94 -21.27 -3.13 20.05
C ALA A 94 -20.81 -3.92 21.26
N ALA A 95 -20.13 -5.03 21.02
CA ALA A 95 -19.70 -5.90 22.10
C ALA A 95 -18.66 -5.28 23.00
#